data_b50ee32b4b567234a5606e12283272c9
#
_entry.id   b50ee32b4b567234a5606e12283272c9
#
_cell.length_a   1.000
_cell.length_b   1.000
_cell.length_c   1.000
_cell.angle_alpha   90.00
_cell.angle_beta   90.00
_cell.angle_gamma   90.00
#
_symmetry.space_group_name_H-M   'P 1'
#
loop_
_entity.id
_entity.type
_entity.pdbx_description
1 polymer ?
#
loop_
_entity_poly.entity_id
_entity_poly.type
_entity_poly.pdbx_seq_one_letter_code
_entity_poly.pdbx_strand_id
1 'polypeptide(L)'
;TDTVYGIGADAFDSTAVDALLAAKGRGRDMPVGVLVGSWHTIEGLVYGMPDGARDLIRAFWPGALSLVVLQAPSLQWDLGDAHGTVMLRMPLHPVAIELLREVGPMAVSSANVSGQPAAVDA
;
A
#
# COMPACT_ATOMS: atom_id res chain seq x y z
N THR A 1 11.57 -4.21 0.81
CA THR A 1 11.54 -3.01 1.65
C THR A 1 12.31 -3.24 2.96
N ASP A 2 11.98 -2.46 3.98
CA ASP A 2 12.49 -2.61 5.36
C ASP A 2 11.89 -3.82 6.12
N THR A 3 10.91 -4.51 5.56
CA THR A 3 10.30 -5.69 6.17
C THR A 3 10.61 -6.97 5.41
N VAL A 4 10.05 -7.14 4.21
CA VAL A 4 10.24 -8.32 3.36
C VAL A 4 10.35 -7.91 1.89
N TYR A 5 10.75 -8.84 1.02
CA TYR A 5 10.59 -8.64 -0.42
C TYR A 5 9.12 -8.45 -0.77
N GLY A 6 8.85 -7.53 -1.66
CA GLY A 6 7.51 -7.17 -2.10
C GLY A 6 7.32 -7.36 -3.59
N ILE A 7 6.07 -7.57 -3.98
CA ILE A 7 5.59 -7.47 -5.35
C ILE A 7 4.60 -6.31 -5.41
N GLY A 8 4.70 -5.48 -6.43
CA GLY A 8 3.89 -4.26 -6.50
C GLY A 8 3.39 -3.97 -7.90
N ALA A 9 2.37 -3.12 -7.96
CA ALA A 9 1.75 -2.63 -9.16
C ALA A 9 1.34 -1.16 -8.96
N ASP A 10 1.14 -0.43 -10.05
CA ASP A 10 0.53 0.90 -9.99
C ASP A 10 -0.87 0.80 -9.35
N ALA A 11 -1.09 1.52 -8.25
CA ALA A 11 -2.35 1.48 -7.53
C ALA A 11 -3.54 2.01 -8.35
N PHE A 12 -3.29 2.85 -9.36
CA PHE A 12 -4.31 3.43 -10.24
C PHE A 12 -4.55 2.63 -11.52
N ASP A 13 -3.79 1.56 -11.77
CA ASP A 13 -4.01 0.64 -12.89
C ASP A 13 -4.71 -0.62 -12.38
N SER A 14 -6.03 -0.70 -12.57
CA SER A 14 -6.84 -1.84 -12.10
C SER A 14 -6.41 -3.16 -12.72
N THR A 15 -5.96 -3.17 -13.98
CA THR A 15 -5.46 -4.38 -14.64
C THR A 15 -4.16 -4.87 -13.99
N ALA A 16 -3.26 -3.94 -13.64
CA ALA A 16 -2.03 -4.29 -12.94
C ALA A 16 -2.30 -4.80 -11.51
N VAL A 17 -3.28 -4.21 -10.82
CA VAL A 17 -3.71 -4.69 -9.49
C VAL A 17 -4.34 -6.09 -9.57
N ASP A 18 -5.17 -6.35 -10.58
CA ASP A 18 -5.74 -7.68 -10.80
C ASP A 18 -4.66 -8.73 -11.07
N ALA A 19 -3.64 -8.38 -11.86
CA ALA A 19 -2.49 -9.24 -12.09
C ALA A 19 -1.69 -9.51 -10.80
N LEU A 20 -1.55 -8.51 -9.93
CA LEU A 20 -0.93 -8.66 -8.61
C LEU A 20 -1.72 -9.63 -7.73
N LEU A 21 -3.04 -9.47 -7.65
CA LEU A 21 -3.91 -10.38 -6.89
C LEU A 21 -3.83 -11.80 -7.41
N ALA A 22 -3.85 -11.98 -8.74
CA ALA A 22 -3.70 -13.28 -9.38
C ALA A 22 -2.36 -13.94 -9.07
N ALA A 23 -1.26 -13.19 -9.13
CA ALA A 23 0.08 -13.67 -8.78
C ALA A 23 0.19 -14.11 -7.31
N LYS A 24 -0.58 -13.47 -6.43
CA LYS A 24 -0.69 -13.84 -5.01
C LYS A 24 -1.58 -15.07 -4.78
N GLY A 25 -2.34 -15.51 -5.77
CA GLY A 25 -3.38 -16.53 -5.59
C GLY A 25 -4.49 -16.08 -4.65
N ARG A 26 -4.79 -14.76 -4.63
CA ARG A 26 -5.79 -14.19 -3.71
C ARG A 26 -6.94 -13.58 -4.50
N GLY A 27 -8.15 -13.67 -3.93
CA GLY A 27 -9.35 -13.03 -4.47
C GLY A 27 -9.49 -11.56 -4.03
N ARG A 28 -10.53 -10.92 -4.54
CA ARG A 28 -10.86 -9.52 -4.23
C ARG A 28 -11.28 -9.30 -2.77
N ASP A 29 -11.71 -10.34 -2.08
CA ASP A 29 -12.03 -10.36 -0.63
C ASP A 29 -10.80 -10.12 0.27
N MET A 30 -9.60 -10.16 -0.30
CA MET A 30 -8.34 -9.85 0.38
C MET A 30 -7.64 -8.68 -0.33
N PRO A 31 -8.11 -7.43 -0.14
CA PRO A 31 -7.56 -6.27 -0.83
C PRO A 31 -6.08 -6.04 -0.49
N VAL A 32 -5.37 -5.37 -1.39
CA VAL A 32 -3.96 -5.03 -1.19
C VAL A 32 -3.79 -3.68 -0.51
N GLY A 33 -2.69 -3.51 0.21
CA GLY A 33 -2.30 -2.23 0.77
C GLY A 33 -1.55 -1.37 -0.24
N VAL A 34 -1.36 -0.10 0.10
CA VAL A 34 -0.67 0.88 -0.72
C VAL A 34 0.53 1.45 0.01
N LEU A 35 1.68 1.45 -0.67
CA LEU A 35 2.86 2.18 -0.22
C LEU A 35 2.89 3.58 -0.83
N VAL A 36 3.31 4.55 -0.03
CA VAL A 36 3.48 5.95 -0.43
C VAL A 36 4.90 6.43 -0.16
N GLY A 37 5.41 7.33 -0.99
CA GLY A 37 6.76 7.88 -0.88
C GLY A 37 6.85 9.19 -0.10
N SER A 38 5.73 9.75 0.33
CA SER A 38 5.65 11.02 1.06
C SER A 38 4.38 11.11 1.90
N TRP A 39 4.48 11.79 3.05
CA TRP A 39 3.32 12.11 3.88
C TRP A 39 2.28 12.97 3.12
N HIS A 40 2.73 13.84 2.24
CA HIS A 40 1.85 14.72 1.48
C HIS A 40 0.94 13.96 0.49
N THR A 41 1.41 12.82 0.01
CA THR A 41 0.63 11.96 -0.89
C THR A 41 -0.69 11.51 -0.25
N ILE A 42 -0.70 11.27 1.07
CA ILE A 42 -1.89 10.77 1.76
C ILE A 42 -3.03 11.79 1.81
N GLU A 43 -2.75 13.09 1.70
CA GLU A 43 -3.77 14.13 1.73
C GLU A 43 -4.79 13.98 0.59
N GLY A 44 -4.35 13.47 -0.57
CA GLY A 44 -5.23 13.16 -1.70
C GLY A 44 -5.88 11.78 -1.65
N LEU A 45 -5.44 10.90 -0.76
CA LEU A 45 -5.88 9.50 -0.69
C LEU A 45 -6.88 9.23 0.44
N VAL A 46 -6.92 10.07 1.46
CA VAL A 46 -7.63 9.81 2.70
C VAL A 46 -8.77 10.83 2.89
N TYR A 47 -9.88 10.32 3.37
CA TYR A 47 -11.02 11.17 3.77
C TYR A 47 -11.03 11.36 5.29
N GLY A 48 -10.94 12.63 5.72
CA GLY A 48 -11.09 12.98 7.13
C GLY A 48 -10.06 12.28 8.04
N MET A 49 -8.76 12.53 7.81
CA MET A 49 -7.68 11.94 8.61
C MET A 49 -7.88 12.18 10.11
N PRO A 50 -8.09 11.15 10.94
CA PRO A 50 -8.19 11.31 12.39
C PRO A 50 -6.90 11.85 13.02
N ASP A 51 -7.01 12.66 14.09
CA ASP A 51 -5.83 13.20 14.80
C ASP A 51 -4.91 12.10 15.30
N GLY A 52 -5.45 11.03 15.86
CA GLY A 52 -4.65 9.88 16.32
C GLY A 52 -3.87 9.20 15.19
N ALA A 53 -4.42 9.15 13.98
CA ALA A 53 -3.70 8.64 12.81
C ALA A 53 -2.55 9.57 12.41
N ARG A 54 -2.75 10.90 12.48
CA ARG A 54 -1.66 11.89 12.25
C ARG A 54 -0.52 11.72 13.25
N ASP A 55 -0.83 11.51 14.52
CA ASP A 55 0.16 11.32 15.56
C ASP A 55 0.96 10.02 15.35
N LEU A 56 0.30 8.95 14.94
CA LEU A 56 0.96 7.68 14.59
C LEU A 56 1.88 7.83 13.38
N ILE A 57 1.46 8.56 12.35
CA ILE A 57 2.28 8.85 11.17
C ILE A 57 3.54 9.62 11.59
N ARG A 58 3.40 10.68 12.38
CA ARG A 58 4.54 11.47 12.85
C ARG A 58 5.53 10.66 13.68
N ALA A 59 5.02 9.72 14.48
CA ALA A 59 5.86 8.89 15.35
C ALA A 59 6.54 7.74 14.61
N PHE A 60 5.90 7.12 13.60
CA PHE A 60 6.32 5.83 13.06
C PHE A 60 6.57 5.80 11.56
N TRP A 61 6.24 6.84 10.80
CA TRP A 61 6.54 6.89 9.38
C TRP A 61 7.77 7.77 9.08
N PRO A 62 8.66 7.31 8.20
CA PRO A 62 8.67 6.02 7.50
C PRO A 62 8.97 4.85 8.47
N GLY A 63 8.38 3.69 8.18
CA GLY A 63 8.55 2.50 9.02
C GLY A 63 7.58 1.37 8.70
N ALA A 64 7.50 0.39 9.59
CA ALA A 64 6.68 -0.81 9.40
C ALA A 64 5.19 -0.63 9.70
N LEU A 65 4.79 0.49 10.30
CA LEU A 65 3.39 0.72 10.65
C LEU A 65 2.52 0.90 9.41
N SER A 66 1.50 0.07 9.27
CA SER A 66 0.41 0.25 8.31
C SER A 66 -0.83 0.78 9.02
N LEU A 67 -1.52 1.72 8.39
CA LEU A 67 -2.77 2.29 8.90
C LEU A 67 -3.91 1.99 7.93
N VAL A 68 -5.04 1.54 8.46
CA VAL A 68 -6.28 1.41 7.69
C VAL A 68 -7.15 2.63 7.99
N VAL A 69 -7.48 3.37 6.96
CA VAL A 69 -8.23 4.62 7.03
C VAL A 69 -9.31 4.67 5.96
N LEU A 70 -10.24 5.61 6.08
CA LEU A 70 -11.22 5.85 5.02
C LEU A 70 -10.53 6.48 3.81
N GLN A 71 -10.74 5.88 2.64
CA GLN A 71 -10.21 6.44 1.40
C GLN A 71 -11.06 7.64 0.92
N ALA A 72 -10.41 8.55 0.19
CA ALA A 72 -11.11 9.66 -0.44
C ALA A 72 -12.14 9.13 -1.45
N PRO A 73 -13.41 9.61 -1.41
CA PRO A 73 -14.46 9.09 -2.31
C PRO A 73 -14.20 9.37 -3.79
N SER A 74 -13.36 10.35 -4.10
CA SER A 74 -12.98 10.72 -5.46
C SER A 74 -11.97 9.78 -6.12
N LEU A 75 -11.35 8.87 -5.35
CA LEU A 75 -10.38 7.92 -5.89
C LEU A 75 -11.07 6.89 -6.79
N GLN A 76 -10.47 6.71 -7.97
CA GLN A 76 -10.97 5.77 -8.98
C GLN A 76 -10.09 4.50 -9.08
N TRP A 77 -9.34 4.19 -8.04
CA TRP A 77 -8.59 2.95 -7.98
C TRP A 77 -9.46 1.77 -7.53
N ASP A 78 -9.03 0.59 -7.86
CA ASP A 78 -9.68 -0.67 -7.46
C ASP A 78 -8.61 -1.62 -6.88
N LEU A 79 -8.56 -1.72 -5.57
CA LEU A 79 -7.57 -2.51 -4.83
C LEU A 79 -8.14 -3.84 -4.31
N GLY A 80 -9.36 -4.18 -4.71
CA GLY A 80 -10.16 -5.25 -4.15
C GLY A 80 -11.31 -4.72 -3.29
N ASP A 81 -12.01 -5.59 -2.61
CA ASP A 81 -13.23 -5.27 -1.85
C ASP A 81 -12.86 -4.72 -0.46
N ALA A 82 -12.42 -3.46 -0.41
CA ALA A 82 -11.94 -2.80 0.80
C ALA A 82 -13.01 -1.99 1.54
N HIS A 83 -14.26 -1.97 1.06
CA HIS A 83 -15.41 -1.31 1.69
C HIS A 83 -15.17 0.17 2.03
N GLY A 84 -14.54 0.91 1.11
CA GLY A 84 -14.26 2.34 1.30
C GLY A 84 -13.06 2.64 2.20
N THR A 85 -12.28 1.65 2.56
CA THR A 85 -11.03 1.82 3.33
C THR A 85 -9.81 1.60 2.45
N VAL A 86 -8.66 2.05 2.94
CA VAL A 86 -7.35 1.76 2.35
C VAL A 86 -6.33 1.55 3.45
N MET A 87 -5.45 0.57 3.25
CA MET A 87 -4.28 0.36 4.10
C MET A 87 -3.09 1.10 3.49
N LEU A 88 -2.52 2.04 4.24
CA LEU A 88 -1.40 2.88 3.80
C LEU A 88 -0.17 2.65 4.67
N ARG A 89 1.00 2.71 4.05
CA ARG A 89 2.29 2.66 4.73
C ARG A 89 3.32 3.47 3.95
N MET A 90 4.22 4.17 4.68
CA MET A 90 5.43 4.76 4.12
C MET A 90 6.64 3.91 4.56
N PRO A 91 7.30 3.16 3.67
CA PRO A 91 8.36 2.23 4.06
C PRO A 91 9.65 2.97 4.43
N LEU A 92 10.39 2.43 5.40
CA LEU A 92 11.72 2.94 5.75
C LEU A 92 12.78 2.25 4.88
N HIS A 93 12.80 2.58 3.60
CA HIS A 93 13.76 2.04 2.65
C HIS A 93 14.05 3.09 1.56
N PRO A 94 15.29 3.60 1.45
CA PRO A 94 15.59 4.70 0.53
C PRO A 94 15.23 4.43 -0.92
N VAL A 95 15.54 3.24 -1.42
CA VAL A 95 15.24 2.86 -2.82
C VAL A 95 13.72 2.76 -3.05
N ALA A 96 12.99 2.17 -2.10
CA ALA A 96 11.52 2.10 -2.19
C ALA A 96 10.88 3.50 -2.18
N ILE A 97 11.35 4.39 -1.32
CA ILE A 97 10.87 5.79 -1.25
C ILE A 97 11.16 6.52 -2.57
N GLU A 98 12.36 6.39 -3.11
CA GLU A 98 12.72 7.02 -4.38
C GLU A 98 11.82 6.52 -5.52
N LEU A 99 11.62 5.21 -5.64
CA LEU A 99 10.70 4.62 -6.60
C LEU A 99 9.28 5.17 -6.45
N LEU A 100 8.74 5.18 -5.22
CA LEU A 100 7.38 5.66 -4.94
C LEU A 100 7.21 7.15 -5.23
N ARG A 101 8.26 7.97 -5.09
CA ARG A 101 8.24 9.39 -5.49
C ARG A 101 8.19 9.57 -6.99
N GLU A 102 8.85 8.69 -7.74
CA GLU A 102 8.86 8.75 -9.21
C GLU A 102 7.54 8.24 -9.82
N VAL A 103 7.02 7.12 -9.34
CA VAL A 103 5.88 6.45 -9.97
C VAL A 103 4.54 6.71 -9.27
N GLY A 104 4.57 7.26 -8.06
CA GLY A 104 3.36 7.47 -7.24
C GLY A 104 2.99 6.27 -6.37
N PRO A 105 1.79 6.28 -5.76
CA PRO A 105 1.33 5.21 -4.89
C PRO A 105 1.31 3.85 -5.58
N MET A 106 1.84 2.83 -4.92
CA MET A 106 1.87 1.46 -5.43
C MET A 106 1.05 0.52 -4.55
N ALA A 107 0.23 -0.30 -5.18
CA ALA A 107 -0.36 -1.48 -4.55
C ALA A 107 0.74 -2.50 -4.32
N VAL A 108 0.97 -2.94 -3.08
CA VAL A 108 2.10 -3.82 -2.72
C VAL A 108 1.67 -4.89 -1.73
N SER A 109 2.24 -6.08 -1.92
CA SER A 109 2.11 -7.19 -0.97
C SER A 109 3.45 -7.92 -0.84
N SER A 110 3.61 -8.78 0.16
CA SER A 110 4.80 -9.63 0.28
C SER A 110 4.95 -10.54 -0.94
N ALA A 111 6.19 -10.76 -1.38
CA ALA A 111 6.51 -11.60 -2.54
C ALA A 111 6.40 -13.09 -2.18
N ASN A 112 5.16 -13.60 -2.15
CA ASN A 112 4.81 -15.00 -1.89
C ASN A 112 3.37 -15.25 -2.35
N VAL A 113 3.04 -16.48 -2.68
CA VAL A 113 1.65 -16.91 -2.76
C VAL A 113 1.02 -16.79 -1.38
N SER A 114 -0.23 -16.31 -1.29
CA SER A 114 -0.91 -16.09 -0.01
C SER A 114 -0.91 -17.37 0.85
N GLY A 115 -0.54 -17.23 2.12
CA GLY A 115 -0.41 -18.33 3.07
C GLY A 115 0.92 -19.08 3.03
N GLN A 116 1.81 -18.78 2.07
CA GLN A 116 3.16 -19.33 2.02
C GLN A 116 4.17 -18.36 2.68
N PRO A 117 5.37 -18.83 3.07
CA PRO A 117 6.41 -17.96 3.58
C PRO A 117 6.81 -16.88 2.59
N ALA A 118 7.16 -15.69 3.10
CA ALA A 118 7.69 -14.60 2.29
C ALA A 118 9.06 -14.98 1.70
N ALA A 119 9.37 -14.46 0.49
CA ALA A 119 10.67 -14.63 -0.14
C ALA A 119 11.79 -14.06 0.75
N VAL A 120 12.90 -14.74 0.83
CA VAL A 120 14.11 -14.35 1.59
C VAL A 120 15.23 -13.85 0.69
N ASP A 121 15.10 -14.02 -0.61
CA ASP A 121 16.00 -13.54 -1.67
C ASP A 121 15.19 -13.14 -2.92
N ALA A 122 15.84 -12.51 -3.88
CA ALA A 122 15.24 -12.05 -5.13
C ALA A 122 15.15 -13.17 -6.19
#